data_e817a2a764cd1592a16a5c745fa5a186
#
_entry.id   e817a2a764cd1592a16a5c745fa5a186
#
_cell.length_a   1.000
_cell.length_b   1.000
_cell.length_c   1.000
_cell.angle_alpha   90.00
_cell.angle_beta   90.00
_cell.angle_gamma   90.00
#
_symmetry.space_group_name_H-M   'P 1'
#
loop_
_entity.id
_entity.type
_entity.pdbx_description
1 polymer ?
#
loop_
_entity_poly.entity_id
_entity_poly.type
_entity_poly.pdbx_seq_one_letter_code
_entity_poly.pdbx_strand_id
1 'polypeptide(L)'
;MAILEEMFKEEKERLLKMKKYYMDKVLELPKGNIVFKNRGNKKYPYLIYREGNKVKTDYLKNKDDDLKELESKIKKRKKYIKLLREIEKDLKALGSHR
;
A
#
# COMPACT_ATOMS: atom_id res chain seq x y z
N MET A 1 -17.66 13.76 29.63
CA MET A 1 -16.56 14.06 30.55
C MET A 1 -15.34 14.50 29.78
N ALA A 2 -14.67 15.53 30.27
CA ALA A 2 -13.53 16.14 29.59
C ALA A 2 -12.38 15.15 29.31
N ILE A 3 -12.12 14.24 30.22
CA ILE A 3 -11.01 13.26 30.08
C ILE A 3 -11.24 12.32 28.89
N LEU A 4 -12.45 11.78 28.73
CA LEU A 4 -12.77 10.91 27.60
C LEU A 4 -12.75 11.65 26.28
N GLU A 5 -13.25 12.87 26.25
CA GLU A 5 -13.22 13.71 25.05
C GLU A 5 -11.79 14.01 24.61
N GLU A 6 -10.90 14.30 25.55
CA GLU A 6 -9.49 14.54 25.25
C GLU A 6 -8.82 13.28 24.75
N MET A 7 -9.11 12.12 25.33
CA MET A 7 -8.55 10.84 24.89
C MET A 7 -8.97 10.52 23.45
N PHE A 8 -10.24 10.73 23.13
CA PHE A 8 -10.73 10.51 21.76
C PHE A 8 -10.08 11.47 20.78
N LYS A 9 -9.94 12.74 21.18
CA LYS A 9 -9.29 13.75 20.36
C LYS A 9 -7.83 13.40 20.08
N GLU A 10 -7.10 13.02 21.10
CA GLU A 10 -5.70 12.62 20.97
C GLU A 10 -5.54 11.39 20.07
N GLU A 11 -6.41 10.39 20.26
CA GLU A 11 -6.40 9.18 19.46
C GLU A 11 -6.71 9.49 17.99
N LYS A 12 -7.68 10.36 17.74
CA LYS A 12 -8.02 10.80 16.38
C LYS A 12 -6.84 11.50 15.73
N GLU A 13 -6.17 12.40 16.45
CA GLU A 13 -5.01 13.12 15.95
C GLU A 13 -3.86 12.16 15.62
N ARG A 14 -3.63 11.17 16.49
CA ARG A 14 -2.61 10.15 16.27
C ARG A 14 -2.89 9.35 15.00
N LEU A 15 -4.15 8.90 14.83
CA LEU A 15 -4.55 8.13 13.66
C LEU A 15 -4.45 8.95 12.37
N LEU A 16 -4.80 10.23 12.41
CA LEU A 16 -4.67 11.11 11.24
C LEU A 16 -3.21 11.31 10.83
N LYS A 17 -2.31 11.43 11.78
CA LYS A 17 -0.88 11.53 11.49
C LYS A 17 -0.35 10.24 10.88
N MET A 18 -0.75 9.09 11.41
CA MET A 18 -0.39 7.78 10.87
C MET A 18 -0.92 7.62 9.44
N LYS A 19 -2.17 8.04 9.23
CA LYS A 19 -2.80 7.97 7.91
C LYS A 19 -1.97 8.74 6.88
N LYS A 20 -1.60 9.97 7.20
CA LYS A 20 -0.78 10.77 6.30
C LYS A 20 0.56 10.13 6.02
N TYR A 21 1.23 9.63 7.05
CA TYR A 21 2.52 8.97 6.92
C TYR A 21 2.44 7.78 5.94
N TYR A 22 1.47 6.90 6.12
CA TYR A 22 1.33 5.73 5.26
C TYR A 22 0.85 6.08 3.86
N MET A 23 0.01 7.09 3.71
CA MET A 23 -0.40 7.58 2.39
C MET A 23 0.81 8.07 1.59
N ASP A 24 1.69 8.85 2.23
CA ASP A 24 2.91 9.31 1.58
C ASP A 24 3.82 8.14 1.19
N LYS A 25 3.93 7.14 2.05
CA LYS A 25 4.74 5.94 1.77
C LYS A 25 4.17 5.13 0.60
N VAL A 26 2.86 4.99 0.52
CA VAL A 26 2.20 4.29 -0.58
C VAL A 26 2.50 4.97 -1.91
N LEU A 27 2.52 6.31 -1.93
CA LEU A 27 2.80 7.06 -3.16
C LEU A 27 4.26 6.89 -3.63
N GLU A 28 5.18 6.65 -2.70
CA GLU A 28 6.58 6.44 -3.03
C GLU A 28 6.89 5.03 -3.53
N LEU A 29 6.00 4.07 -3.28
CA LEU A 29 6.23 2.67 -3.58
C LEU A 29 5.56 2.24 -4.88
N PRO A 30 6.17 1.29 -5.62
CA PRO A 30 5.60 0.83 -6.88
C PRO A 30 4.34 0.01 -6.67
N LYS A 31 3.36 0.21 -7.54
CA LYS A 31 2.13 -0.56 -7.56
C LYS A 31 2.20 -1.68 -8.60
N GLY A 32 1.33 -2.67 -8.46
CA GLY A 32 1.20 -3.74 -9.42
C GLY A 32 1.60 -5.10 -8.87
N ASN A 33 1.75 -6.04 -9.77
CA ASN A 33 2.15 -7.42 -9.46
C ASN A 33 3.18 -7.89 -10.45
N ILE A 34 4.15 -8.68 -9.98
CA ILE A 34 5.11 -9.32 -10.85
C ILE A 34 4.53 -10.67 -11.27
N VAL A 35 4.44 -10.88 -12.58
CA VAL A 35 3.94 -12.12 -13.17
C VAL A 35 5.01 -12.68 -14.09
N PHE A 36 5.22 -13.99 -14.01
CA PHE A 36 6.16 -14.66 -14.90
C PHE A 36 5.40 -15.32 -16.05
N LYS A 37 5.77 -14.97 -17.27
CA LYS A 37 5.18 -15.59 -18.46
C LYS A 37 6.17 -16.56 -19.07
N ASN A 38 5.66 -17.75 -19.41
CA ASN A 38 6.48 -18.77 -20.07
C ASN A 38 6.57 -18.49 -21.56
N ARG A 39 7.80 -18.50 -22.08
CA ARG A 39 8.05 -18.47 -23.52
C ARG A 39 9.09 -19.54 -23.84
N GLY A 40 8.64 -20.64 -24.40
CA GLY A 40 9.47 -21.81 -24.57
C GLY A 40 9.81 -22.40 -23.21
N ASN A 41 11.09 -22.62 -22.93
CA ASN A 41 11.57 -23.19 -21.67
C ASN A 41 11.95 -22.13 -20.64
N LYS A 42 11.74 -20.86 -20.95
CA LYS A 42 12.15 -19.76 -20.07
C LYS A 42 10.97 -19.00 -19.53
N LYS A 43 11.14 -18.49 -18.31
CA LYS A 43 10.16 -17.60 -17.65
C LYS A 43 10.67 -16.17 -17.68
N TYR A 44 9.82 -15.27 -18.11
CA TYR A 44 10.13 -13.84 -18.20
C TYR A 44 9.26 -13.05 -17.24
N PRO A 45 9.86 -12.16 -16.44
CA PRO A 45 9.10 -11.36 -15.48
C PRO A 45 8.46 -10.13 -16.14
N TYR A 46 7.21 -9.88 -15.77
CA TYR A 46 6.45 -8.71 -16.21
C TYR A 46 5.82 -8.05 -15.00
N LEU A 47 5.79 -6.73 -15.01
CA LEU A 47 5.03 -5.96 -14.04
C LEU A 47 3.69 -5.61 -14.65
N ILE A 48 2.60 -6.05 -14.00
CA ILE A 48 1.25 -5.72 -14.41
C ILE A 48 0.69 -4.72 -13.41
N TYR A 49 0.24 -3.57 -13.89
CA TYR A 49 -0.32 -2.53 -13.04
C TYR A 49 -1.46 -1.82 -13.76
N ARG A 50 -2.29 -1.15 -12.98
CA ARG A 50 -3.40 -0.38 -13.51
C ARG A 50 -3.06 1.11 -13.50
N GLU A 51 -3.29 1.76 -14.64
CA GLU A 51 -3.13 3.20 -14.76
C GLU A 51 -4.45 3.76 -15.30
N GLY A 52 -5.20 4.44 -14.41
CA GLY A 52 -6.57 4.83 -14.71
C GLY A 52 -7.44 3.60 -14.95
N ASN A 53 -8.10 3.55 -16.11
CA ASN A 53 -8.97 2.43 -16.50
C ASN A 53 -8.24 1.36 -17.33
N LYS A 54 -6.95 1.53 -17.54
CA LYS A 54 -6.17 0.62 -18.39
C LYS A 54 -5.22 -0.22 -17.57
N VAL A 55 -5.11 -1.50 -17.95
CA VAL A 55 -4.11 -2.40 -17.38
C VAL A 55 -2.89 -2.35 -18.29
N LYS A 56 -1.74 -2.07 -17.70
CA LYS A 56 -0.47 -2.00 -18.42
C LYS A 56 0.45 -3.12 -18.00
N THR A 57 1.26 -3.58 -18.92
CA THR A 57 2.22 -4.66 -18.71
C THR A 57 3.59 -4.20 -19.20
N ASP A 58 4.56 -4.17 -18.28
CA ASP A 58 5.93 -3.79 -18.59
C ASP A 58 6.86 -4.98 -18.43
N TYR A 59 7.71 -5.23 -19.43
CA TYR A 59 8.71 -6.27 -19.33
C TYR A 59 9.85 -5.82 -18.40
N LEU A 60 10.20 -6.69 -17.46
CA LEU A 60 11.25 -6.41 -16.49
C LEU A 60 12.56 -7.06 -16.94
N LYS A 61 13.49 -6.26 -17.45
CA LYS A 61 14.82 -6.71 -17.88
C LYS A 61 15.81 -6.73 -16.74
N ASN A 62 15.35 -6.76 -15.52
CA ASN A 62 16.19 -6.59 -14.36
C ASN A 62 16.89 -7.89 -13.97
N LYS A 63 18.03 -7.73 -13.32
CA LYS A 63 18.74 -8.83 -12.70
C LYS A 63 17.92 -9.34 -11.49
N ASP A 64 18.20 -10.56 -11.05
CA ASP A 64 17.48 -11.19 -9.94
C ASP A 64 17.42 -10.32 -8.69
N ASP A 65 18.51 -9.61 -8.37
CA ASP A 65 18.53 -8.73 -7.19
C ASP A 65 17.57 -7.56 -7.33
N ASP A 66 17.47 -6.97 -8.52
CA ASP A 66 16.53 -5.89 -8.80
C ASP A 66 15.08 -6.37 -8.72
N LEU A 67 14.82 -7.58 -9.17
CA LEU A 67 13.49 -8.19 -9.07
C LEU A 67 13.08 -8.42 -7.62
N LYS A 68 14.00 -8.90 -6.80
CA LYS A 68 13.75 -9.10 -5.37
C LYS A 68 13.46 -7.79 -4.66
N GLU A 69 14.20 -6.74 -4.98
CA GLU A 69 13.99 -5.42 -4.42
C GLU A 69 12.63 -4.87 -4.83
N LEU A 70 12.28 -4.98 -6.10
CA LEU A 70 10.98 -4.54 -6.61
C LEU A 70 9.85 -5.30 -5.94
N GLU A 71 9.97 -6.62 -5.83
CA GLU A 71 8.98 -7.46 -5.16
C GLU A 71 8.78 -7.06 -3.70
N SER A 72 9.88 -6.79 -3.00
CA SER A 72 9.84 -6.33 -1.61
C SER A 72 9.09 -5.00 -1.48
N LYS A 73 9.35 -4.06 -2.38
CA LYS A 73 8.67 -2.76 -2.39
C LYS A 73 7.18 -2.89 -2.68
N ILE A 74 6.81 -3.76 -3.60
CA ILE A 74 5.40 -4.04 -3.92
C ILE A 74 4.68 -4.62 -2.71
N LYS A 75 5.28 -5.57 -2.02
CA LYS A 75 4.73 -6.17 -0.81
C LYS A 75 4.56 -5.13 0.30
N LYS A 76 5.54 -4.25 0.45
CA LYS A 76 5.50 -3.18 1.44
C LYS A 76 4.33 -2.23 1.18
N ARG A 77 4.11 -1.87 -0.09
CA ARG A 77 2.98 -1.03 -0.47
C ARG A 77 1.65 -1.67 -0.11
N LYS A 78 1.49 -2.96 -0.40
CA LYS A 78 0.27 -3.70 -0.05
C LYS A 78 0.03 -3.73 1.45
N LYS A 79 1.09 -3.90 2.23
CA LYS A 79 1.03 -3.86 3.69
C LYS A 79 0.54 -2.50 4.19
N TYR A 80 1.08 -1.42 3.65
CA TYR A 80 0.69 -0.07 4.05
C TYR A 80 -0.75 0.25 3.65
N ILE A 81 -1.21 -0.21 2.50
CA ILE A 81 -2.61 -0.06 2.08
C ILE A 81 -3.54 -0.76 3.07
N LYS A 82 -3.17 -1.95 3.51
CA LYS A 82 -3.94 -2.70 4.50
C LYS A 82 -4.01 -1.96 5.82
N LEU A 83 -2.89 -1.40 6.28
CA LEU A 83 -2.84 -0.58 7.49
C LEU A 83 -3.72 0.66 7.37
N LEU A 84 -3.71 1.30 6.21
CA LEU A 84 -4.57 2.46 5.96
C LEU A 84 -6.05 2.12 6.09
N ARG A 85 -6.47 0.96 5.59
CA ARG A 85 -7.86 0.51 5.72
C ARG A 85 -8.24 0.32 7.19
N GLU A 86 -7.34 -0.22 7.99
CA GLU A 86 -7.59 -0.39 9.43
C GLU A 86 -7.67 0.95 10.14
N ILE A 87 -6.79 1.89 9.79
CA ILE A 87 -6.82 3.24 10.35
C ILE A 87 -8.14 3.93 10.01
N GLU A 88 -8.64 3.79 8.79
CA GLU A 88 -9.93 4.35 8.39
C GLU A 88 -11.09 3.75 9.18
N LYS A 89 -11.06 2.45 9.46
CA LYS A 89 -12.05 1.79 10.30
C LYS A 89 -12.03 2.35 11.70
N ASP A 90 -10.84 2.52 12.28
CA ASP A 90 -10.69 3.07 13.62
C ASP A 90 -11.17 4.52 13.70
N LEU A 91 -10.88 5.32 12.68
CA LEU A 91 -11.36 6.69 12.61
C LEU A 91 -12.89 6.76 12.55
N LYS A 92 -13.52 5.86 11.80
CA LYS A 92 -14.97 5.75 11.75
C LYS A 92 -15.55 5.34 13.10
N ALA A 93 -14.91 4.40 13.78
CA ALA A 93 -15.33 3.97 15.10
C ALA A 93 -15.30 5.11 16.10
N LEU A 94 -14.24 5.93 16.08
CA LEU A 94 -14.15 7.11 16.93
C LEU A 94 -15.21 8.14 16.61
N GLY A 95 -15.51 8.32 15.33
CA GLY A 95 -16.57 9.23 14.91
C GLY A 95 -17.97 8.78 15.29
N SER A 96 -18.17 7.50 15.57
CA SER A 96 -19.45 6.93 15.97
C SER A 96 -19.79 7.16 17.45
N HIS A 97 -18.80 7.55 18.23
CA HIS A 97 -18.95 7.79 19.67
C HIS A 97 -19.35 9.25 19.92
N ARG A 98 -20.60 9.55 19.69
CA ARG A 98 -21.16 10.86 19.97
C ARG A 98 -22.23 10.78 21.07
#